data_01d19783018ba5f2bba43e88af5f1557
#
_entry.id   01d19783018ba5f2bba43e88af5f1557
#
_cell.length_a   1.000
_cell.length_b   1.000
_cell.length_c   1.000
_cell.angle_alpha   90.00
_cell.angle_beta   90.00
_cell.angle_gamma   90.00
#
_symmetry.space_group_name_H-M   'P 1'
#
loop_
_entity.id
_entity.type
_entity.pdbx_description
1 polymer ?
#
loop_
_entity_poly.entity_id
_entity_poly.type
_entity_poly.pdbx_seq_one_letter_code
_entity_poly.pdbx_strand_id
1 'polypeptide(L)'
;LAAGILVPIYLQSLMGYSATTSGLVVFPGAVLMGAMGPIAGRLFDKHGPRALSIVGTVGLAVFTFAFATLSENTSVVFLTVLYTVRLFTLSLVNMPITTWAMNALPDELVNHGTSVNNTLRQVAGSLGTAILVSVNTVVANQQMAYTDTFHANLHGINAAFFVGGILCAFGAILTIVFVKQRRNEAAAKDVDGQRRTLLESIMKHDVYSLPETATVIDAMRMFTEKGISAAPIVNAQGEPTGFLSDGDVLRFLSKRSKMFMDPIVMIMQTSRDDQDFNDKLKQLVHRNICEIATKGIIGIDVHSSLPEVCRVLAENHLKKVPVLDDGRIVGVINRSDITMYSMK
;
A
#
# COMPACT_ATOMS: atom_id res chain seq x y z
N LEU A 1 1.60 -26.14 10.59
CA LEU A 1 2.67 -26.59 11.48
C LEU A 1 2.80 -28.12 11.44
N ALA A 2 1.76 -28.93 11.70
CA ALA A 2 1.88 -30.40 11.78
C ALA A 2 2.47 -31.06 10.52
N ALA A 3 2.15 -30.60 9.30
CA ALA A 3 2.76 -31.16 8.10
C ALA A 3 4.29 -30.96 8.01
N GLY A 4 4.80 -29.89 8.62
CA GLY A 4 6.24 -29.66 8.74
C GLY A 4 6.96 -30.68 9.64
N ILE A 5 6.21 -31.44 10.41
CA ILE A 5 6.71 -32.53 11.25
C ILE A 5 6.42 -33.89 10.61
N LEU A 6 5.19 -34.11 10.17
CA LEU A 6 4.77 -35.41 9.62
C LEU A 6 5.43 -35.76 8.28
N VAL A 7 5.70 -34.78 7.41
CA VAL A 7 6.38 -35.03 6.11
C VAL A 7 7.83 -35.44 6.31
N PRO A 8 8.67 -34.79 7.15
CA PRO A 8 9.98 -35.30 7.53
C PRO A 8 9.96 -36.68 8.16
N ILE A 9 8.99 -36.96 9.04
CA ILE A 9 8.85 -38.31 9.65
C ILE A 9 8.56 -39.34 8.57
N TYR A 10 7.65 -39.09 7.65
CA TYR A 10 7.40 -39.99 6.52
C TYR A 10 8.64 -40.23 5.70
N LEU A 11 9.35 -39.18 5.29
CA LEU A 11 10.54 -39.29 4.44
C LEU A 11 11.73 -39.99 5.13
N GLN A 12 12.00 -39.62 6.40
CA GLN A 12 13.19 -40.10 7.10
C GLN A 12 12.95 -41.44 7.79
N SER A 13 11.84 -41.55 8.55
CA SER A 13 11.60 -42.74 9.38
C SER A 13 10.94 -43.87 8.62
N LEU A 14 10.10 -43.62 7.61
CA LEU A 14 9.46 -44.68 6.83
C LEU A 14 10.21 -44.96 5.55
N MET A 15 10.48 -43.93 4.75
CA MET A 15 11.10 -44.11 3.43
C MET A 15 12.64 -44.20 3.46
N GLY A 16 13.28 -43.97 4.61
CA GLY A 16 14.71 -44.05 4.78
C GLY A 16 15.54 -43.00 4.07
N TYR A 17 14.92 -41.90 3.63
CA TYR A 17 15.64 -40.78 2.99
C TYR A 17 16.48 -40.01 4.00
N SER A 18 17.56 -39.37 3.51
CA SER A 18 18.40 -38.52 4.34
C SER A 18 17.66 -37.26 4.80
N ALA A 19 18.14 -36.69 5.92
CA ALA A 19 17.65 -35.39 6.39
C ALA A 19 17.80 -34.27 5.34
N THR A 20 18.87 -34.32 4.54
CA THR A 20 19.12 -33.40 3.42
C THR A 20 18.02 -33.51 2.36
N THR A 21 17.68 -34.75 1.95
CA THR A 21 16.58 -34.96 0.99
C THR A 21 15.26 -34.47 1.53
N SER A 22 14.96 -34.73 2.79
CA SER A 22 13.75 -34.23 3.46
C SER A 22 13.73 -32.71 3.47
N GLY A 23 14.84 -32.05 3.75
CA GLY A 23 14.99 -30.60 3.69
C GLY A 23 14.73 -30.03 2.28
N LEU A 24 15.28 -30.68 1.24
CA LEU A 24 15.11 -30.29 -0.16
C LEU A 24 13.64 -30.40 -0.62
N VAL A 25 12.88 -31.36 -0.11
CA VAL A 25 11.45 -31.50 -0.40
C VAL A 25 10.64 -30.33 0.16
N VAL A 26 11.00 -29.83 1.33
CA VAL A 26 10.29 -28.73 2.00
C VAL A 26 10.74 -27.35 1.48
N PHE A 27 11.97 -27.24 1.02
CA PHE A 27 12.64 -25.98 0.66
C PHE A 27 11.92 -25.17 -0.42
N PRO A 28 11.49 -25.72 -1.58
CA PRO A 28 10.81 -24.94 -2.62
C PRO A 28 9.52 -24.29 -2.12
N GLY A 29 8.77 -25.00 -1.27
CA GLY A 29 7.56 -24.49 -0.67
C GLY A 29 7.81 -23.32 0.31
N ALA A 30 8.90 -23.41 1.09
CA ALA A 30 9.29 -22.34 2.00
C ALA A 30 9.73 -21.07 1.27
N VAL A 31 10.50 -21.21 0.18
CA VAL A 31 10.90 -20.10 -0.69
C VAL A 31 9.68 -19.44 -1.33
N LEU A 32 8.78 -20.26 -1.90
CA LEU A 32 7.56 -19.74 -2.51
C LEU A 32 6.67 -19.00 -1.50
N MET A 33 6.50 -19.55 -0.30
CA MET A 33 5.75 -18.90 0.78
C MET A 33 6.36 -17.55 1.17
N GLY A 34 7.69 -17.44 1.24
CA GLY A 34 8.38 -16.18 1.52
C GLY A 34 8.20 -15.15 0.40
N ALA A 35 8.31 -15.57 -0.86
CA ALA A 35 8.12 -14.70 -2.02
C ALA A 35 6.68 -14.22 -2.20
N MET A 36 5.72 -14.96 -1.67
CA MET A 36 4.29 -14.64 -1.79
C MET A 36 3.86 -13.43 -0.96
N GLY A 37 4.64 -12.96 0.02
CA GLY A 37 4.27 -11.82 0.85
C GLY A 37 3.86 -10.58 0.04
N PRO A 38 4.74 -10.01 -0.82
CA PRO A 38 4.39 -8.85 -1.65
C PRO A 38 3.31 -9.14 -2.71
N ILE A 39 3.24 -10.38 -3.22
CA ILE A 39 2.28 -10.80 -4.24
C ILE A 39 0.89 -10.91 -3.62
N ALA A 40 0.80 -11.51 -2.44
CA ALA A 40 -0.47 -11.67 -1.72
C ALA A 40 -1.08 -10.30 -1.36
N GLY A 41 -0.26 -9.29 -1.04
CA GLY A 41 -0.72 -7.91 -0.82
C GLY A 41 -1.41 -7.33 -2.06
N ARG A 42 -0.75 -7.37 -3.21
CA ARG A 42 -1.34 -6.88 -4.49
C ARG A 42 -2.60 -7.66 -4.90
N LEU A 43 -2.62 -8.95 -4.63
CA LEU A 43 -3.76 -9.81 -4.94
C LEU A 43 -4.94 -9.52 -4.00
N PHE A 44 -4.64 -9.19 -2.74
CA PHE A 44 -5.60 -8.74 -1.75
C PHE A 44 -6.28 -7.43 -2.18
N ASP A 45 -5.49 -6.44 -2.64
CA ASP A 45 -6.04 -5.15 -3.11
C ASP A 45 -6.95 -5.33 -4.33
N LYS A 46 -6.60 -6.27 -5.23
CA LYS A 46 -7.36 -6.51 -6.46
C LYS A 46 -8.63 -7.35 -6.28
N HIS A 47 -8.59 -8.41 -5.46
CA HIS A 47 -9.68 -9.40 -5.37
C HIS A 47 -10.38 -9.40 -4.00
N GLY A 48 -9.85 -8.63 -3.05
CA GLY A 48 -10.37 -8.54 -1.69
C GLY A 48 -10.03 -9.75 -0.79
N PRO A 49 -10.24 -9.61 0.53
CA PRO A 49 -9.88 -10.64 1.50
C PRO A 49 -10.68 -11.93 1.35
N ARG A 50 -11.97 -11.83 0.99
CA ARG A 50 -12.87 -12.98 0.93
C ARG A 50 -12.46 -13.98 -0.16
N ALA A 51 -12.24 -13.52 -1.38
CA ALA A 51 -11.89 -14.40 -2.50
C ALA A 51 -10.58 -15.15 -2.24
N LEU A 52 -9.54 -14.44 -1.79
CA LEU A 52 -8.24 -15.04 -1.49
C LEU A 52 -8.33 -16.05 -0.35
N SER A 53 -9.02 -15.68 0.74
CA SER A 53 -9.16 -16.57 1.89
C SER A 53 -9.95 -17.84 1.56
N ILE A 54 -10.99 -17.74 0.74
CA ILE A 54 -11.76 -18.92 0.30
C ILE A 54 -10.89 -19.83 -0.59
N VAL A 55 -10.23 -19.27 -1.62
CA VAL A 55 -9.36 -20.05 -2.52
C VAL A 55 -8.22 -20.68 -1.71
N GLY A 56 -7.61 -19.92 -0.79
CA GLY A 56 -6.54 -20.43 0.06
C GLY A 56 -6.98 -21.53 1.00
N THR A 57 -8.11 -21.39 1.72
CA THR A 57 -8.60 -22.40 2.69
C THR A 57 -9.13 -23.65 2.02
N VAL A 58 -9.87 -23.52 0.90
CA VAL A 58 -10.33 -24.66 0.11
C VAL A 58 -9.14 -25.42 -0.49
N GLY A 59 -8.19 -24.70 -1.10
CA GLY A 59 -6.96 -25.32 -1.61
C GLY A 59 -6.18 -26.02 -0.52
N LEU A 60 -6.03 -25.38 0.65
CA LEU A 60 -5.34 -25.99 1.80
C LEU A 60 -6.01 -27.29 2.25
N ALA A 61 -7.35 -27.34 2.28
CA ALA A 61 -8.10 -28.56 2.60
C ALA A 61 -7.85 -29.66 1.55
N VAL A 62 -8.02 -29.34 0.25
CA VAL A 62 -7.82 -30.29 -0.86
C VAL A 62 -6.40 -30.89 -0.84
N PHE A 63 -5.38 -30.03 -0.76
CA PHE A 63 -3.99 -30.52 -0.75
C PHE A 63 -3.63 -31.23 0.57
N THR A 64 -4.27 -30.92 1.70
CA THR A 64 -4.08 -31.67 2.92
C THR A 64 -4.74 -33.06 2.85
N PHE A 65 -5.91 -33.21 2.22
CA PHE A 65 -6.47 -34.51 1.93
C PHE A 65 -5.64 -35.34 0.95
N ALA A 66 -4.99 -34.70 -0.03
CA ALA A 66 -4.07 -35.39 -0.92
C ALA A 66 -2.86 -36.03 -0.17
N PHE A 67 -2.43 -35.44 0.94
CA PHE A 67 -1.43 -36.07 1.83
C PHE A 67 -1.97 -37.31 2.58
N ALA A 68 -3.26 -37.51 2.68
CA ALA A 68 -3.85 -38.71 3.28
C ALA A 68 -3.78 -39.94 2.35
N THR A 69 -3.31 -39.79 1.11
CA THR A 69 -3.17 -40.87 0.12
C THR A 69 -1.70 -41.28 -0.11
N LEU A 70 -0.80 -40.98 0.83
CA LEU A 70 0.61 -41.37 0.73
C LEU A 70 0.75 -42.89 0.75
N SER A 71 1.67 -43.42 -0.05
CA SER A 71 1.95 -44.85 -0.17
C SER A 71 3.49 -45.06 -0.24
N GLU A 72 3.92 -46.31 -0.13
CA GLU A 72 5.32 -46.70 -0.28
C GLU A 72 5.93 -46.31 -1.63
N ASN A 73 5.11 -46.20 -2.68
CA ASN A 73 5.53 -45.88 -4.04
C ASN A 73 5.42 -44.39 -4.37
N THR A 74 5.14 -43.54 -3.36
CA THR A 74 4.97 -42.09 -3.58
C THR A 74 6.31 -41.47 -4.00
N SER A 75 6.34 -40.86 -5.21
CA SER A 75 7.53 -40.19 -5.72
C SER A 75 7.86 -38.95 -4.88
N VAL A 76 9.18 -38.78 -4.59
CA VAL A 76 9.70 -37.60 -3.90
C VAL A 76 9.36 -36.32 -4.64
N VAL A 77 9.35 -36.33 -5.99
CA VAL A 77 9.01 -35.19 -6.81
C VAL A 77 7.53 -34.82 -6.62
N PHE A 78 6.63 -35.81 -6.63
CA PHE A 78 5.19 -35.59 -6.36
C PHE A 78 4.98 -34.97 -4.96
N LEU A 79 5.67 -35.50 -3.95
CA LEU A 79 5.58 -35.00 -2.59
C LEU A 79 6.09 -33.54 -2.49
N THR A 80 7.19 -33.22 -3.19
CA THR A 80 7.74 -31.85 -3.25
C THR A 80 6.74 -30.89 -3.86
N VAL A 81 6.13 -31.23 -4.98
CA VAL A 81 5.12 -30.42 -5.65
C VAL A 81 3.89 -30.23 -4.75
N LEU A 82 3.40 -31.34 -4.18
CA LEU A 82 2.24 -31.32 -3.28
C LEU A 82 2.47 -30.44 -2.05
N TYR A 83 3.66 -30.53 -1.43
CA TYR A 83 4.05 -29.70 -0.30
C TYR A 83 4.16 -28.22 -0.68
N THR A 84 4.77 -27.94 -1.83
CA THR A 84 4.95 -26.59 -2.34
C THR A 84 3.61 -25.89 -2.61
N VAL A 85 2.70 -26.59 -3.31
CA VAL A 85 1.37 -26.04 -3.60
C VAL A 85 0.55 -25.85 -2.33
N ARG A 86 0.67 -26.76 -1.36
CA ARG A 86 0.05 -26.62 -0.05
C ARG A 86 0.55 -25.39 0.70
N LEU A 87 1.85 -25.11 0.71
CA LEU A 87 2.41 -23.91 1.33
C LEU A 87 2.00 -22.63 0.58
N PHE A 88 1.88 -22.69 -0.75
CA PHE A 88 1.31 -21.61 -1.53
C PHE A 88 -0.13 -21.28 -1.10
N THR A 89 -1.01 -22.29 -0.97
CA THR A 89 -2.39 -22.05 -0.50
C THR A 89 -2.42 -21.53 0.93
N LEU A 90 -1.51 -21.98 1.79
CA LEU A 90 -1.38 -21.45 3.14
C LEU A 90 -0.98 -19.97 3.17
N SER A 91 -0.13 -19.52 2.25
CA SER A 91 0.26 -18.10 2.14
C SER A 91 -0.93 -17.21 1.74
N LEU A 92 -1.82 -17.72 0.87
CA LEU A 92 -3.07 -17.03 0.48
C LEU A 92 -4.09 -16.92 1.63
N VAL A 93 -3.94 -17.69 2.69
CA VAL A 93 -4.78 -17.62 3.88
C VAL A 93 -4.22 -16.64 4.91
N ASN A 94 -2.94 -16.80 5.24
CA ASN A 94 -2.32 -16.12 6.38
C ASN A 94 -2.37 -14.59 6.27
N MET A 95 -1.93 -14.04 5.14
CA MET A 95 -1.82 -12.59 4.98
C MET A 95 -3.20 -11.91 4.84
N PRO A 96 -4.11 -12.37 3.96
CA PRO A 96 -5.42 -11.75 3.83
C PRO A 96 -6.26 -11.78 5.10
N ILE A 97 -6.26 -12.89 5.84
CA ILE A 97 -7.04 -13.00 7.08
C ILE A 97 -6.45 -12.10 8.17
N THR A 98 -5.13 -12.04 8.29
CA THR A 98 -4.47 -11.17 9.28
C THR A 98 -4.75 -9.70 8.97
N THR A 99 -4.59 -9.28 7.72
CA THR A 99 -4.87 -7.90 7.29
C THR A 99 -6.35 -7.54 7.50
N TRP A 100 -7.26 -8.44 7.12
CA TRP A 100 -8.70 -8.25 7.34
C TRP A 100 -9.05 -8.11 8.82
N ALA A 101 -8.44 -8.92 9.69
CA ALA A 101 -8.65 -8.86 11.14
C ALA A 101 -8.09 -7.56 11.74
N MET A 102 -6.90 -7.13 11.32
CA MET A 102 -6.29 -5.89 11.81
C MET A 102 -7.05 -4.64 11.34
N ASN A 103 -7.53 -4.62 10.09
CA ASN A 103 -8.35 -3.53 9.57
C ASN A 103 -9.74 -3.41 10.22
N ALA A 104 -10.15 -4.37 11.04
CA ALA A 104 -11.38 -4.31 11.84
C ALA A 104 -11.18 -3.65 13.22
N LEU A 105 -9.94 -3.34 13.60
CA LEU A 105 -9.58 -2.74 14.87
C LEU A 105 -9.31 -1.23 14.70
N PRO A 106 -9.63 -0.42 15.73
CA PRO A 106 -9.13 0.95 15.81
C PRO A 106 -7.60 0.99 15.81
N ASP A 107 -7.01 2.05 15.23
CA ASP A 107 -5.54 2.17 15.06
C ASP A 107 -4.77 2.01 16.38
N GLU A 108 -5.32 2.50 17.48
CA GLU A 108 -4.75 2.40 18.84
C GLU A 108 -4.61 0.94 19.32
N LEU A 109 -5.46 0.04 18.85
CA LEU A 109 -5.50 -1.37 19.26
C LEU A 109 -4.81 -2.32 18.28
N VAL A 110 -4.34 -1.87 17.12
CA VAL A 110 -3.72 -2.72 16.10
C VAL A 110 -2.49 -3.46 16.63
N ASN A 111 -1.64 -2.79 17.40
CA ASN A 111 -0.46 -3.41 18.01
C ASN A 111 -0.83 -4.52 19.02
N HIS A 112 -1.85 -4.27 19.84
CA HIS A 112 -2.36 -5.26 20.78
C HIS A 112 -3.05 -6.43 20.05
N GLY A 113 -3.83 -6.13 19.01
CA GLY A 113 -4.46 -7.12 18.15
C GLY A 113 -3.46 -8.02 17.46
N THR A 114 -2.36 -7.47 16.96
CA THR A 114 -1.27 -8.23 16.33
C THR A 114 -0.63 -9.20 17.33
N SER A 115 -0.36 -8.75 18.54
CA SER A 115 0.22 -9.58 19.61
C SER A 115 -0.71 -10.73 20.01
N VAL A 116 -2.00 -10.44 20.21
CA VAL A 116 -3.03 -11.45 20.52
C VAL A 116 -3.17 -12.45 19.37
N ASN A 117 -3.25 -11.98 18.12
CA ASN A 117 -3.35 -12.85 16.94
C ASN A 117 -2.15 -13.80 16.83
N ASN A 118 -0.93 -13.31 17.05
CA ASN A 118 0.27 -14.14 17.03
C ASN A 118 0.27 -15.19 18.16
N THR A 119 -0.14 -14.81 19.36
CA THR A 119 -0.24 -15.73 20.50
C THR A 119 -1.29 -16.81 20.23
N LEU A 120 -2.48 -16.43 19.79
CA LEU A 120 -3.55 -17.39 19.46
C LEU A 120 -3.13 -18.34 18.32
N ARG A 121 -2.42 -17.85 17.32
CA ARG A 121 -1.88 -18.68 16.23
C ARG A 121 -0.86 -19.70 16.75
N GLN A 122 0.03 -19.32 17.65
CA GLN A 122 1.02 -20.22 18.23
C GLN A 122 0.34 -21.29 19.08
N VAL A 123 -0.59 -20.91 19.94
CA VAL A 123 -1.35 -21.84 20.79
C VAL A 123 -2.16 -22.82 19.91
N ALA A 124 -2.93 -22.33 18.96
CA ALA A 124 -3.70 -23.14 18.03
C ALA A 124 -2.81 -24.08 17.19
N GLY A 125 -1.64 -23.57 16.75
CA GLY A 125 -0.65 -24.35 16.02
C GLY A 125 -0.06 -25.50 16.85
N SER A 126 0.25 -25.26 18.11
CA SER A 126 0.76 -26.27 19.04
C SER A 126 -0.30 -27.32 19.36
N LEU A 127 -1.52 -26.90 19.67
CA LEU A 127 -2.64 -27.80 19.92
C LEU A 127 -2.96 -28.66 18.69
N GLY A 128 -3.07 -28.05 17.51
CA GLY A 128 -3.33 -28.77 16.28
C GLY A 128 -2.23 -29.78 15.95
N THR A 129 -0.97 -29.43 16.19
CA THR A 129 0.16 -30.35 16.00
C THR A 129 0.09 -31.51 16.98
N ALA A 130 -0.19 -31.25 18.27
CA ALA A 130 -0.32 -32.30 19.30
C ALA A 130 -1.45 -33.27 18.94
N ILE A 131 -2.63 -32.77 18.52
CA ILE A 131 -3.76 -33.61 18.11
C ILE A 131 -3.36 -34.52 16.93
N LEU A 132 -2.76 -33.95 15.86
CA LEU A 132 -2.43 -34.73 14.67
C LEU A 132 -1.32 -35.76 14.93
N VAL A 133 -0.31 -35.42 15.74
CA VAL A 133 0.74 -36.37 16.15
C VAL A 133 0.13 -37.48 17.05
N SER A 134 -0.79 -37.15 17.96
CA SER A 134 -1.50 -38.14 18.75
C SER A 134 -2.32 -39.09 17.89
N VAL A 135 -3.07 -38.57 16.92
CA VAL A 135 -3.83 -39.40 15.96
C VAL A 135 -2.88 -40.34 15.21
N ASN A 136 -1.74 -39.82 14.71
CA ASN A 136 -0.72 -40.65 14.05
C ASN A 136 -0.27 -41.80 14.96
N THR A 137 0.10 -41.50 16.20
CA THR A 137 0.62 -42.51 17.17
C THR A 137 -0.45 -43.54 17.54
N VAL A 138 -1.66 -43.10 17.82
CA VAL A 138 -2.75 -44.01 18.21
C VAL A 138 -3.13 -44.96 17.08
N VAL A 139 -3.29 -44.45 15.85
CA VAL A 139 -3.63 -45.27 14.68
C VAL A 139 -2.48 -46.21 14.35
N ALA A 140 -1.24 -45.74 14.36
CA ALA A 140 -0.07 -46.58 14.11
C ALA A 140 0.00 -47.75 15.13
N ASN A 141 -0.16 -47.48 16.43
CA ASN A 141 -0.15 -48.51 17.47
C ASN A 141 -1.32 -49.52 17.32
N GLN A 142 -2.51 -49.08 16.94
CA GLN A 142 -3.63 -49.99 16.71
C GLN A 142 -3.37 -50.88 15.48
N GLN A 143 -2.77 -50.36 14.43
CA GLN A 143 -2.48 -51.09 13.18
C GLN A 143 -1.30 -52.07 13.36
N MET A 144 -0.38 -51.84 14.28
CA MET A 144 0.75 -52.78 14.58
C MET A 144 0.28 -54.18 14.99
N ALA A 145 -0.99 -54.31 15.46
CA ALA A 145 -1.57 -55.63 15.77
C ALA A 145 -2.01 -56.42 14.53
N TYR A 146 -2.13 -55.76 13.38
CA TYR A 146 -2.72 -56.35 12.17
C TYR A 146 -1.81 -56.27 10.93
N THR A 147 -0.79 -55.39 10.95
CA THR A 147 0.12 -55.16 9.84
C THR A 147 1.54 -54.99 10.32
N ASP A 148 2.53 -55.03 9.41
CA ASP A 148 3.91 -54.75 9.72
C ASP A 148 4.11 -53.28 10.14
N THR A 149 5.24 -53.02 10.81
CA THR A 149 5.57 -51.70 11.38
C THR A 149 5.55 -50.56 10.36
N PHE A 150 5.95 -50.85 9.10
CA PHE A 150 5.97 -49.86 8.03
C PHE A 150 4.54 -49.41 7.68
N HIS A 151 3.69 -50.37 7.35
CA HIS A 151 2.29 -50.05 6.96
C HIS A 151 1.49 -49.48 8.12
N ALA A 152 1.73 -49.94 9.37
CA ALA A 152 1.09 -49.38 10.55
C ALA A 152 1.42 -47.87 10.71
N ASN A 153 2.65 -47.47 10.58
CA ASN A 153 3.08 -46.07 10.64
C ASN A 153 2.56 -45.27 9.45
N LEU A 154 2.51 -45.84 8.25
CA LEU A 154 1.94 -45.19 7.08
C LEU A 154 0.44 -44.91 7.24
N HIS A 155 -0.32 -45.88 7.78
CA HIS A 155 -1.72 -45.67 8.13
C HIS A 155 -1.89 -44.57 9.18
N GLY A 156 -1.02 -44.50 10.17
CA GLY A 156 -1.01 -43.43 11.17
C GLY A 156 -0.83 -42.05 10.55
N ILE A 157 0.14 -41.90 9.67
CA ILE A 157 0.41 -40.62 8.97
C ILE A 157 -0.79 -40.23 8.09
N ASN A 158 -1.31 -41.18 7.30
CA ASN A 158 -2.47 -40.91 6.44
C ASN A 158 -3.72 -40.50 7.26
N ALA A 159 -3.97 -41.18 8.40
CA ALA A 159 -5.06 -40.81 9.30
C ALA A 159 -4.86 -39.40 9.90
N ALA A 160 -3.64 -39.05 10.28
CA ALA A 160 -3.35 -37.69 10.77
C ALA A 160 -3.60 -36.63 9.70
N PHE A 161 -3.20 -36.86 8.45
CA PHE A 161 -3.49 -35.95 7.35
C PHE A 161 -4.98 -35.90 7.00
N PHE A 162 -5.69 -37.00 7.10
CA PHE A 162 -7.14 -37.05 6.90
C PHE A 162 -7.88 -36.20 7.95
N VAL A 163 -7.56 -36.35 9.22
CA VAL A 163 -8.11 -35.50 10.29
C VAL A 163 -7.71 -34.04 10.09
N GLY A 164 -6.46 -33.77 9.69
CA GLY A 164 -6.00 -32.44 9.34
C GLY A 164 -6.79 -31.83 8.18
N GLY A 165 -7.14 -32.64 7.16
CA GLY A 165 -8.00 -32.24 6.04
C GLY A 165 -9.41 -31.87 6.51
N ILE A 166 -10.01 -32.61 7.42
CA ILE A 166 -11.32 -32.29 8.02
C ILE A 166 -11.26 -30.95 8.76
N LEU A 167 -10.22 -30.72 9.55
CA LEU A 167 -10.05 -29.45 10.25
C LEU A 167 -9.87 -28.27 9.29
N CYS A 168 -9.12 -28.48 8.20
CA CYS A 168 -8.97 -27.45 7.13
C CYS A 168 -10.31 -27.20 6.41
N ALA A 169 -11.09 -28.23 6.11
CA ALA A 169 -12.41 -28.11 5.49
C ALA A 169 -13.39 -27.36 6.41
N PHE A 170 -13.37 -27.64 7.70
CA PHE A 170 -14.12 -26.88 8.68
C PHE A 170 -13.69 -25.41 8.71
N GLY A 171 -12.39 -25.14 8.70
CA GLY A 171 -11.84 -23.78 8.56
C GLY A 171 -12.31 -23.09 7.27
N ALA A 172 -12.39 -23.81 6.15
CA ALA A 172 -12.91 -23.28 4.88
C ALA A 172 -14.40 -22.91 4.98
N ILE A 173 -15.21 -23.74 5.62
CA ILE A 173 -16.63 -23.44 5.90
C ILE A 173 -16.76 -22.17 6.75
N LEU A 174 -15.99 -22.07 7.84
CA LEU A 174 -15.97 -20.87 8.67
C LEU A 174 -15.56 -19.63 7.87
N THR A 175 -14.56 -19.75 7.00
CA THR A 175 -14.12 -18.65 6.13
C THR A 175 -15.23 -18.20 5.20
N ILE A 176 -15.96 -19.13 4.56
CA ILE A 176 -17.08 -18.82 3.66
C ILE A 176 -18.22 -18.11 4.41
N VAL A 177 -18.52 -18.54 5.64
CA VAL A 177 -19.63 -18.02 6.43
C VAL A 177 -19.29 -16.65 7.06
N PHE A 178 -18.10 -16.53 7.67
CA PHE A 178 -17.76 -15.37 8.50
C PHE A 178 -16.96 -14.30 7.77
N VAL A 179 -16.11 -14.65 6.80
CA VAL A 179 -15.39 -13.66 6.01
C VAL A 179 -16.34 -13.06 4.97
N LYS A 180 -17.16 -12.14 5.41
CA LYS A 180 -17.95 -11.30 4.51
C LYS A 180 -17.02 -10.31 3.84
N GLN A 181 -17.16 -10.17 2.52
CA GLN A 181 -16.60 -9.02 1.83
C GLN A 181 -17.38 -7.80 2.37
N ARG A 182 -16.88 -7.19 3.44
CA ARG A 182 -17.23 -5.80 3.69
C ARG A 182 -16.71 -5.08 2.44
N ARG A 183 -17.61 -4.71 1.59
CA ARG A 183 -17.33 -3.75 0.54
C ARG A 183 -16.71 -2.57 1.28
N ASN A 184 -15.44 -2.32 1.07
CA ASN A 184 -14.68 -1.23 1.70
C ASN A 184 -15.24 0.16 1.36
N GLU A 185 -16.39 0.23 0.70
CA GLU A 185 -17.08 1.48 0.35
C GLU A 185 -17.53 2.27 1.59
N ALA A 186 -17.92 1.61 2.68
CA ALA A 186 -18.27 2.35 3.90
C ALA A 186 -17.03 2.78 4.69
N ALA A 187 -16.02 1.91 4.82
CA ALA A 187 -14.75 2.26 5.48
C ALA A 187 -13.90 3.19 4.60
N ALA A 188 -13.88 3.00 3.28
CA ALA A 188 -13.25 3.92 2.35
C ALA A 188 -13.94 5.29 2.36
N LYS A 189 -15.27 5.35 2.37
CA LYS A 189 -16.03 6.60 2.50
C LYS A 189 -15.83 7.27 3.85
N ASP A 190 -15.69 6.52 4.94
CA ASP A 190 -15.45 7.08 6.28
C ASP A 190 -14.01 7.62 6.40
N VAL A 191 -13.02 6.90 5.92
CA VAL A 191 -11.61 7.37 5.84
C VAL A 191 -11.49 8.55 4.87
N ASP A 192 -12.19 8.51 3.75
CA ASP A 192 -12.21 9.55 2.75
C ASP A 192 -12.93 10.81 3.28
N GLY A 193 -14.06 10.63 3.98
CA GLY A 193 -14.75 11.70 4.69
C GLY A 193 -13.90 12.31 5.80
N GLN A 194 -13.17 11.51 6.57
CA GLN A 194 -12.26 12.01 7.61
C GLN A 194 -11.07 12.77 7.02
N ARG A 195 -10.48 12.31 5.91
CA ARG A 195 -9.41 13.02 5.21
C ARG A 195 -9.89 14.36 4.66
N ARG A 196 -11.06 14.37 4.01
CA ARG A 196 -11.69 15.59 3.52
C ARG A 196 -11.90 16.60 4.65
N THR A 197 -12.55 16.18 5.75
CA THR A 197 -12.78 17.02 6.92
C THR A 197 -11.48 17.54 7.52
N LEU A 198 -10.43 16.73 7.53
CA LEU A 198 -9.13 17.13 8.04
C LEU A 198 -8.50 18.22 7.16
N LEU A 199 -8.40 18.00 5.84
CA LEU A 199 -7.84 18.99 4.93
C LEU A 199 -8.66 20.27 4.90
N GLU A 200 -10.01 20.18 4.92
CA GLU A 200 -10.92 21.33 5.03
C GLU A 200 -10.68 22.13 6.32
N SER A 201 -10.31 21.49 7.42
CA SER A 201 -10.02 22.17 8.69
C SER A 201 -8.67 22.91 8.71
N ILE A 202 -7.74 22.53 7.82
CA ILE A 202 -6.38 23.07 7.76
C ILE A 202 -6.24 24.09 6.64
N MET A 203 -6.92 23.87 5.50
CA MET A 203 -6.82 24.74 4.33
C MET A 203 -7.48 26.10 4.56
N LYS A 204 -6.99 27.07 3.81
CA LYS A 204 -7.66 28.38 3.69
C LYS A 204 -8.68 28.32 2.58
N HIS A 205 -9.92 28.67 2.90
CA HIS A 205 -11.05 28.66 1.97
C HIS A 205 -11.10 29.94 1.10
N ASP A 206 -10.48 31.03 1.55
CA ASP A 206 -10.42 32.28 0.78
C ASP A 206 -9.41 32.15 -0.37
N VAL A 207 -9.87 31.62 -1.49
CA VAL A 207 -9.05 31.46 -2.69
C VAL A 207 -9.34 32.61 -3.64
N TYR A 208 -8.33 33.43 -3.84
CA TYR A 208 -8.36 34.48 -4.87
C TYR A 208 -7.77 33.91 -6.14
N SER A 209 -8.54 33.92 -7.24
CA SER A 209 -8.11 33.45 -8.57
C SER A 209 -8.06 34.59 -9.57
N LEU A 210 -7.23 34.46 -10.59
CA LEU A 210 -7.10 35.39 -11.69
C LEU A 210 -7.69 34.77 -12.97
N PRO A 211 -8.50 35.50 -13.74
CA PRO A 211 -8.92 35.00 -15.05
C PRO A 211 -7.74 35.02 -16.03
N GLU A 212 -7.72 34.13 -17.02
CA GLU A 212 -6.67 34.07 -18.06
C GLU A 212 -6.51 35.40 -18.84
N THR A 213 -7.53 36.24 -18.83
CA THR A 213 -7.51 37.55 -19.52
C THR A 213 -6.85 38.65 -18.69
N ALA A 214 -6.49 38.40 -17.42
CA ALA A 214 -5.90 39.39 -16.54
C ALA A 214 -4.51 39.80 -16.99
N THR A 215 -4.13 41.02 -16.63
CA THR A 215 -2.76 41.53 -16.83
C THR A 215 -1.91 41.38 -15.58
N VAL A 216 -0.60 41.49 -15.72
CA VAL A 216 0.34 41.42 -14.58
C VAL A 216 0.03 42.50 -13.54
N ILE A 217 -0.37 43.73 -13.96
CA ILE A 217 -0.74 44.80 -13.01
C ILE A 217 -1.98 44.44 -12.21
N ASP A 218 -2.97 43.75 -12.80
CA ASP A 218 -4.17 43.29 -12.09
C ASP A 218 -3.79 42.26 -11.03
N ALA A 219 -2.88 41.35 -11.36
CA ALA A 219 -2.37 40.37 -10.41
C ALA A 219 -1.58 41.03 -9.27
N MET A 220 -0.68 41.95 -9.57
CA MET A 220 0.11 42.68 -8.56
C MET A 220 -0.78 43.50 -7.62
N ARG A 221 -1.81 44.15 -8.17
CA ARG A 221 -2.81 44.88 -7.37
C ARG A 221 -3.55 43.94 -6.43
N MET A 222 -4.05 42.80 -6.94
CA MET A 222 -4.72 41.81 -6.12
C MET A 222 -3.80 41.25 -5.03
N PHE A 223 -2.53 40.97 -5.34
CA PHE A 223 -1.55 40.50 -4.36
C PHE A 223 -1.35 41.48 -3.23
N THR A 224 -1.25 42.78 -3.56
CA THR A 224 -1.07 43.87 -2.58
C THR A 224 -2.33 44.06 -1.74
N GLU A 225 -3.51 44.15 -2.36
CA GLU A 225 -4.77 44.41 -1.68
C GLU A 225 -5.20 43.25 -0.75
N LYS A 226 -4.94 42.01 -1.18
CA LYS A 226 -5.31 40.79 -0.44
C LYS A 226 -4.20 40.25 0.46
N GLY A 227 -3.00 40.84 0.43
CA GLY A 227 -1.85 40.36 1.21
C GLY A 227 -1.40 38.96 0.82
N ILE A 228 -1.53 38.58 -0.45
CA ILE A 228 -1.14 37.28 -1.00
C ILE A 228 0.06 37.43 -1.93
N SER A 229 0.84 36.36 -2.11
CA SER A 229 2.03 36.34 -2.95
C SER A 229 1.89 35.45 -4.19
N ALA A 230 0.73 34.85 -4.39
CA ALA A 230 0.46 33.97 -5.54
C ALA A 230 -1.04 33.66 -5.64
N ALA A 231 -1.51 33.41 -6.86
CA ALA A 231 -2.87 33.03 -7.15
C ALA A 231 -2.96 32.04 -8.34
N PRO A 232 -3.92 31.10 -8.31
CA PRO A 232 -4.23 30.28 -9.47
C PRO A 232 -4.86 31.10 -10.57
N ILE A 233 -4.62 30.69 -11.81
CA ILE A 233 -5.24 31.22 -13.01
C ILE A 233 -6.33 30.26 -13.42
N VAL A 234 -7.52 30.80 -13.72
CA VAL A 234 -8.69 29.99 -14.08
C VAL A 234 -9.24 30.41 -15.46
N ASN A 235 -9.74 29.41 -16.19
CA ASN A 235 -10.45 29.64 -17.45
C ASN A 235 -11.88 30.16 -17.21
N ALA A 236 -12.64 30.40 -18.30
CA ALA A 236 -14.01 30.85 -18.23
C ALA A 236 -14.97 29.85 -17.53
N GLN A 237 -14.61 28.60 -17.43
CA GLN A 237 -15.34 27.51 -16.74
C GLN A 237 -14.99 27.41 -15.26
N GLY A 238 -14.00 28.19 -14.78
CA GLY A 238 -13.51 28.16 -13.40
C GLY A 238 -12.49 27.05 -13.14
N GLU A 239 -12.00 26.39 -14.20
CA GLU A 239 -10.99 25.35 -14.09
C GLU A 239 -9.59 25.97 -14.04
N PRO A 240 -8.70 25.46 -13.20
CA PRO A 240 -7.36 26.00 -13.04
C PRO A 240 -6.44 25.63 -14.24
N THR A 241 -5.87 26.63 -14.88
CA THR A 241 -5.00 26.46 -16.07
C THR A 241 -3.54 26.80 -15.80
N GLY A 242 -3.26 27.53 -14.74
CA GLY A 242 -1.91 27.94 -14.38
C GLY A 242 -1.83 28.52 -12.97
N PHE A 243 -0.62 28.92 -12.59
CA PHE A 243 -0.35 29.54 -11.29
C PHE A 243 0.63 30.70 -11.47
N LEU A 244 0.29 31.85 -10.90
CA LEU A 244 1.14 33.04 -10.92
C LEU A 244 1.58 33.37 -9.51
N SER A 245 2.88 33.59 -9.32
CA SER A 245 3.49 34.03 -8.06
C SER A 245 4.32 35.30 -8.21
N ASP A 246 4.61 35.96 -7.09
CA ASP A 246 5.59 37.05 -7.03
C ASP A 246 6.96 36.61 -7.56
N GLY A 247 7.33 35.36 -7.33
CA GLY A 247 8.56 34.76 -7.85
C GLY A 247 8.60 34.70 -9.39
N ASP A 248 7.47 34.53 -10.06
CA ASP A 248 7.43 34.52 -11.55
C ASP A 248 7.63 35.93 -12.09
N VAL A 249 7.03 36.94 -11.46
CA VAL A 249 7.24 38.36 -11.76
C VAL A 249 8.74 38.73 -11.58
N LEU A 250 9.31 38.37 -10.43
CA LEU A 250 10.73 38.63 -10.13
C LEU A 250 11.67 37.90 -11.10
N ARG A 251 11.34 36.67 -11.47
CA ARG A 251 12.11 35.88 -12.44
C ARG A 251 12.10 36.52 -13.82
N PHE A 252 10.99 37.10 -14.24
CA PHE A 252 10.91 37.85 -15.48
C PHE A 252 11.80 39.10 -15.43
N LEU A 253 11.71 39.88 -14.38
CA LEU A 253 12.50 41.11 -14.20
C LEU A 253 14.00 40.83 -14.05
N SER A 254 14.39 39.69 -13.49
CA SER A 254 15.79 39.31 -13.30
C SER A 254 16.48 38.80 -14.58
N LYS A 255 15.73 38.45 -15.62
CA LYS A 255 16.31 37.99 -16.90
C LYS A 255 17.08 39.14 -17.54
N ARG A 256 18.42 39.02 -17.57
CA ARG A 256 19.27 39.94 -18.33
C ARG A 256 18.94 39.81 -19.84
N SER A 257 18.72 40.91 -20.53
CA SER A 257 18.66 40.95 -22.00
C SER A 257 19.99 40.40 -22.53
N LYS A 258 19.95 39.33 -23.31
CA LYS A 258 21.13 38.84 -24.03
C LYS A 258 21.50 39.86 -25.12
N MET A 259 22.24 40.87 -24.75
CA MET A 259 22.89 41.76 -25.69
C MET A 259 24.32 41.26 -25.89
N PHE A 260 24.72 41.02 -27.14
CA PHE A 260 26.12 40.80 -27.49
C PHE A 260 26.94 42.00 -27.05
N MET A 261 27.89 41.81 -26.16
CA MET A 261 28.64 42.90 -25.53
C MET A 261 30.05 42.96 -26.03
N ASP A 262 30.39 44.17 -26.49
CA ASP A 262 31.75 44.65 -26.70
C ASP A 262 32.40 44.92 -25.33
N PRO A 263 33.66 44.51 -25.03
CA PRO A 263 34.31 44.67 -23.71
C PRO A 263 34.45 46.10 -23.19
N ILE A 264 34.37 47.12 -24.07
CA ILE A 264 34.52 48.54 -23.73
C ILE A 264 33.29 49.12 -23.01
N VAL A 265 32.10 48.49 -23.16
CA VAL A 265 30.83 48.98 -22.61
C VAL A 265 30.65 48.61 -21.12
N MET A 266 31.53 47.77 -20.56
CA MET A 266 31.40 47.25 -19.21
C MET A 266 31.66 48.26 -18.08
N ILE A 267 32.31 49.37 -18.36
CA ILE A 267 32.73 50.37 -17.37
C ILE A 267 31.67 51.47 -17.08
N MET A 268 30.64 51.62 -17.95
CA MET A 268 29.59 52.64 -17.79
C MET A 268 28.24 52.07 -17.27
N GLN A 269 28.21 50.89 -16.68
CA GLN A 269 26.97 50.08 -16.54
C GLN A 269 26.16 50.27 -15.26
N THR A 270 26.62 51.04 -14.28
CA THR A 270 25.90 51.16 -12.97
C THR A 270 24.62 52.00 -13.07
N SER A 271 24.52 52.93 -14.00
CA SER A 271 23.29 53.74 -14.21
C SER A 271 22.31 53.18 -15.20
N ARG A 272 22.73 52.18 -16.00
CA ARG A 272 21.90 51.58 -17.05
C ARG A 272 21.00 50.43 -16.56
N ASP A 273 21.40 49.73 -15.47
CA ASP A 273 20.66 48.63 -14.92
C ASP A 273 19.30 49.08 -14.34
N ASP A 274 19.25 50.27 -13.70
CA ASP A 274 18.02 50.84 -13.13
C ASP A 274 17.04 51.32 -14.18
N GLN A 275 17.55 51.90 -15.31
CA GLN A 275 16.69 52.26 -16.42
C GLN A 275 16.14 51.05 -17.15
N ASP A 276 16.95 50.02 -17.38
CA ASP A 276 16.52 48.74 -17.97
C ASP A 276 15.46 48.04 -17.13
N PHE A 277 15.59 48.11 -15.80
CA PHE A 277 14.60 47.57 -14.86
C PHE A 277 13.25 48.29 -14.96
N ASN A 278 13.25 49.61 -14.92
CA ASN A 278 12.02 50.42 -15.03
C ASN A 278 11.31 50.24 -16.37
N ASP A 279 12.06 50.12 -17.45
CA ASP A 279 11.49 49.91 -18.81
C ASP A 279 10.92 48.48 -18.93
N LYS A 280 11.58 47.47 -18.36
CA LYS A 280 11.05 46.11 -18.27
C LYS A 280 9.80 46.05 -17.41
N LEU A 281 9.79 46.74 -16.29
CA LEU A 281 8.61 46.81 -15.41
C LEU A 281 7.41 47.43 -16.14
N LYS A 282 7.59 48.56 -16.83
CA LYS A 282 6.53 49.18 -17.65
C LYS A 282 5.99 48.26 -18.75
N GLN A 283 6.84 47.49 -19.37
CA GLN A 283 6.43 46.52 -20.40
C GLN A 283 5.73 45.30 -19.75
N LEU A 284 6.21 44.84 -18.61
CA LEU A 284 5.68 43.67 -17.96
C LEU A 284 4.26 43.89 -17.43
N VAL A 285 3.98 45.03 -16.81
CA VAL A 285 2.69 45.29 -16.15
C VAL A 285 1.48 45.22 -17.08
N HIS A 286 1.66 45.47 -18.37
CA HIS A 286 0.63 45.39 -19.39
C HIS A 286 0.55 44.05 -20.10
N ARG A 287 1.44 43.09 -19.80
CA ARG A 287 1.42 41.75 -20.39
C ARG A 287 0.32 40.90 -19.77
N ASN A 288 -0.16 39.95 -20.57
CA ASN A 288 -1.06 38.92 -20.05
C ASN A 288 -0.32 37.99 -19.07
N ILE A 289 -0.98 37.64 -17.98
CA ILE A 289 -0.41 36.80 -16.91
C ILE A 289 0.02 35.41 -17.41
N CYS A 290 -0.67 34.86 -18.43
CA CYS A 290 -0.35 33.54 -18.99
C CYS A 290 1.01 33.50 -19.70
N GLU A 291 1.61 34.65 -20.01
CA GLU A 291 2.96 34.71 -20.64
C GLU A 291 4.10 34.45 -19.65
N ILE A 292 3.86 34.74 -18.34
CA ILE A 292 4.88 34.62 -17.30
C ILE A 292 4.56 33.57 -16.25
N ALA A 293 3.30 33.18 -16.16
CA ALA A 293 2.81 32.17 -15.20
C ALA A 293 3.38 30.79 -15.50
N THR A 294 3.47 29.97 -14.46
CA THR A 294 3.76 28.56 -14.58
C THR A 294 2.55 27.84 -15.17
N LYS A 295 2.75 27.18 -16.32
CA LYS A 295 1.68 26.41 -16.99
C LYS A 295 1.41 25.10 -16.24
N GLY A 296 0.16 24.77 -16.09
CA GLY A 296 -0.30 23.61 -15.33
C GLY A 296 -0.31 23.88 -13.83
N ILE A 297 -1.13 23.13 -13.11
CA ILE A 297 -1.24 23.24 -11.66
C ILE A 297 -0.79 21.93 -11.03
N ILE A 298 0.14 22.02 -10.10
CA ILE A 298 0.38 20.97 -9.13
C ILE A 298 -0.63 21.23 -8.01
N GLY A 299 -1.73 20.49 -8.03
CA GLY A 299 -2.79 20.52 -7.02
C GLY A 299 -2.80 19.25 -6.18
N ILE A 300 -3.53 19.29 -5.09
CA ILE A 300 -3.77 18.17 -4.19
C ILE A 300 -5.27 17.94 -4.15
N ASP A 301 -5.69 16.69 -4.26
CA ASP A 301 -7.08 16.31 -4.08
C ASP A 301 -7.53 16.54 -2.63
N VAL A 302 -8.76 16.97 -2.41
CA VAL A 302 -9.34 17.24 -1.08
C VAL A 302 -9.35 15.98 -0.20
N HIS A 303 -9.29 14.80 -0.80
CA HIS A 303 -9.22 13.51 -0.11
C HIS A 303 -7.79 13.01 0.13
N SER A 304 -6.76 13.77 -0.26
CA SER A 304 -5.35 13.40 -0.04
C SER A 304 -5.00 13.33 1.43
N SER A 305 -4.03 12.48 1.77
CA SER A 305 -3.51 12.39 3.14
C SER A 305 -2.50 13.51 3.44
N LEU A 306 -2.36 13.91 4.71
CA LEU A 306 -1.34 14.89 5.11
C LEU A 306 0.09 14.52 4.69
N PRO A 307 0.55 13.26 4.82
CA PRO A 307 1.86 12.86 4.30
C PRO A 307 2.02 13.11 2.81
N GLU A 308 0.97 12.93 2.02
CA GLU A 308 0.97 13.21 0.58
C GLU A 308 1.07 14.71 0.31
N VAL A 309 0.31 15.52 1.04
CA VAL A 309 0.42 16.99 0.99
C VAL A 309 1.86 17.44 1.29
N CYS A 310 2.46 16.90 2.36
CA CYS A 310 3.84 17.20 2.73
C CYS A 310 4.82 16.80 1.63
N ARG A 311 4.64 15.63 1.02
CA ARG A 311 5.47 15.13 -0.07
C ARG A 311 5.41 16.06 -1.28
N VAL A 312 4.20 16.43 -1.73
CA VAL A 312 4.01 17.31 -2.89
C VAL A 312 4.66 18.68 -2.66
N LEU A 313 4.48 19.27 -1.48
CA LEU A 313 5.12 20.55 -1.13
C LEU A 313 6.64 20.47 -1.06
N ALA A 314 7.19 19.35 -0.57
CA ALA A 314 8.63 19.17 -0.42
C ALA A 314 9.32 18.87 -1.77
N GLU A 315 8.85 17.87 -2.52
CA GLU A 315 9.44 17.42 -3.79
C GLU A 315 9.40 18.51 -4.87
N ASN A 316 8.31 19.28 -4.92
CA ASN A 316 8.16 20.36 -5.89
C ASN A 316 8.65 21.73 -5.40
N HIS A 317 9.27 21.78 -4.22
CA HIS A 317 9.76 23.02 -3.58
C HIS A 317 8.70 24.12 -3.45
N LEU A 318 7.41 23.73 -3.35
CA LEU A 318 6.29 24.66 -3.27
C LEU A 318 6.13 25.21 -1.85
N LYS A 319 5.78 26.51 -1.74
CA LYS A 319 5.42 27.14 -0.47
C LYS A 319 3.93 26.94 -0.15
N LYS A 320 3.10 26.82 -1.16
CA LYS A 320 1.65 26.64 -1.09
C LYS A 320 1.16 25.79 -2.28
N VAL A 321 0.06 25.10 -2.10
CA VAL A 321 -0.55 24.24 -3.10
C VAL A 321 -2.07 24.39 -3.07
N PRO A 322 -2.75 24.50 -4.22
CA PRO A 322 -4.20 24.49 -4.28
C PRO A 322 -4.76 23.10 -3.97
N VAL A 323 -5.89 23.09 -3.25
CA VAL A 323 -6.69 21.90 -2.98
C VAL A 323 -7.83 21.86 -3.99
N LEU A 324 -7.99 20.71 -4.64
CA LEU A 324 -8.96 20.49 -5.71
C LEU A 324 -10.05 19.52 -5.23
N ASP A 325 -11.28 19.81 -5.61
CA ASP A 325 -12.45 18.92 -5.49
C ASP A 325 -13.10 18.85 -6.87
N ASP A 326 -13.17 17.67 -7.47
CA ASP A 326 -13.68 17.45 -8.84
C ASP A 326 -13.08 18.45 -9.88
N GLY A 327 -11.77 18.70 -9.77
CA GLY A 327 -11.03 19.58 -10.68
C GLY A 327 -11.21 21.08 -10.40
N ARG A 328 -11.99 21.48 -9.40
CA ARG A 328 -12.18 22.88 -8.98
C ARG A 328 -11.39 23.19 -7.72
N ILE A 329 -10.89 24.41 -7.63
CA ILE A 329 -10.14 24.84 -6.45
C ILE A 329 -11.11 25.14 -5.31
N VAL A 330 -10.98 24.42 -4.19
CA VAL A 330 -11.79 24.57 -2.98
C VAL A 330 -11.02 25.21 -1.83
N GLY A 331 -9.70 25.22 -1.90
CA GLY A 331 -8.84 25.81 -0.87
C GLY A 331 -7.39 25.89 -1.29
N VAL A 332 -6.56 26.42 -0.38
CA VAL A 332 -5.09 26.47 -0.51
C VAL A 332 -4.45 26.07 0.80
N ILE A 333 -3.41 25.23 0.75
CA ILE A 333 -2.63 24.82 1.92
C ILE A 333 -1.21 25.38 1.78
N ASN A 334 -0.71 26.00 2.86
CA ASN A 334 0.67 26.48 2.98
C ASN A 334 1.48 25.52 3.87
N ARG A 335 2.81 25.56 3.77
CA ARG A 335 3.70 24.84 4.70
C ARG A 335 3.44 25.23 6.16
N SER A 336 3.19 26.52 6.42
CA SER A 336 2.88 27.03 7.77
C SER A 336 1.60 26.46 8.36
N ASP A 337 0.59 26.21 7.53
CA ASP A 337 -0.71 25.68 7.99
C ASP A 337 -0.52 24.24 8.52
N ILE A 338 0.31 23.44 7.84
CA ILE A 338 0.67 22.08 8.29
C ILE A 338 1.50 22.14 9.59
N THR A 339 2.49 23.06 9.65
CA THR A 339 3.32 23.19 10.84
C THR A 339 2.49 23.59 12.06
N MET A 340 1.54 24.55 11.89
CA MET A 340 0.63 24.95 12.96
C MET A 340 -0.30 23.83 13.40
N TYR A 341 -0.78 23.01 12.46
CA TYR A 341 -1.57 21.82 12.80
C TYR A 341 -0.76 20.81 13.62
N SER A 342 0.51 20.61 13.30
CA SER A 342 1.40 19.67 14.02
C SER A 342 1.74 20.10 15.45
N MET A 343 1.47 21.37 15.81
CA MET A 343 1.72 21.92 17.14
C MET A 343 0.47 21.94 18.05
N LYS A 344 -0.69 21.57 17.52
CA LYS A 344 -1.95 21.40 18.27
C LYS A 344 -2.09 19.97 18.75
#